data_7c13be2c50fe2d582874d86b9b91ba5d
#
_entry.id   7c13be2c50fe2d582874d86b9b91ba5d
#
_cell.length_a   1.000
_cell.length_b   1.000
_cell.length_c   1.000
_cell.angle_alpha   90.00
_cell.angle_beta   90.00
_cell.angle_gamma   90.00
#
_symmetry.space_group_name_H-M   'P 1'
#
loop_
_entity.id
_entity.type
_entity.pdbx_description
1 polymer ?
#
loop_
_entity_poly.entity_id
_entity_poly.type
_entity_poly.pdbx_seq_one_letter_code
_entity_poly.pdbx_strand_id
1 'polypeptide(L)'
;CWSSYARDKPIKVGRFYSPEYVFSRLDRIARRRGYAYIRVSGNEPTIGREHLLELLELVENTDYTFILETNGILIGYDKKYAEQLSRYSRVHVRVSLKGTTPQEFAMLTGAKPEAFELQLKALENLLDYGVPSHPAVMLSFSSRRGLEELKLRLAEIDKILLEELEEEYVFLYPHVVRQLRKAGIRPKLAYTPDNIPEELV
;
A
#
# COMPACT_ATOMS: atom_id res chain seq x y z
N CYS A 1 11.30 5.59 -0.69
CA CYS A 1 10.36 5.12 -1.73
C CYS A 1 11.16 4.71 -2.97
N TRP A 2 10.94 3.51 -3.48
CA TRP A 2 11.61 3.00 -4.69
C TRP A 2 11.20 3.80 -5.95
N SER A 3 10.00 4.35 -5.98
CA SER A 3 9.48 5.17 -7.09
C SER A 3 9.73 6.67 -6.92
N SER A 4 10.69 7.08 -6.08
CA SER A 4 10.99 8.49 -5.83
C SER A 4 11.28 9.31 -7.09
N TYR A 5 11.87 8.69 -8.11
CA TYR A 5 12.14 9.33 -9.41
C TYR A 5 10.85 9.81 -10.11
N ALA A 6 9.78 9.02 -10.03
CA ALA A 6 8.48 9.37 -10.62
C ALA A 6 7.75 10.42 -9.76
N ARG A 7 7.78 10.25 -8.43
CA ARG A 7 7.20 11.22 -7.49
C ARG A 7 7.84 12.60 -7.62
N ASP A 8 9.17 12.65 -7.70
CA ASP A 8 9.92 13.92 -7.70
C ASP A 8 9.87 14.65 -9.06
N LYS A 9 9.56 13.93 -10.14
CA LYS A 9 9.52 14.47 -11.51
C LYS A 9 8.35 13.88 -12.33
N PRO A 10 7.10 13.97 -11.85
CA PRO A 10 5.96 13.28 -12.47
C PRO A 10 5.72 13.71 -13.92
N ILE A 11 5.84 15.00 -14.24
CA ILE A 11 5.65 15.54 -15.59
C ILE A 11 6.69 15.00 -16.59
N LYS A 12 7.91 14.67 -16.12
CA LYS A 12 8.99 14.19 -17.01
C LYS A 12 8.89 12.71 -17.30
N VAL A 13 8.37 11.91 -16.38
CA VAL A 13 8.37 10.43 -16.48
C VAL A 13 6.97 9.84 -16.58
N GLY A 14 5.94 10.57 -16.10
CA GLY A 14 4.54 10.13 -16.15
C GLY A 14 3.89 10.46 -17.49
N ARG A 15 2.89 9.63 -17.82
CA ARG A 15 1.93 9.86 -18.91
C ARG A 15 0.57 9.46 -18.44
N PHE A 16 -0.46 10.14 -18.94
CA PHE A 16 -1.84 9.72 -18.72
C PHE A 16 -2.22 8.63 -19.72
N TYR A 17 -2.84 7.58 -19.21
CA TYR A 17 -3.37 6.49 -19.99
C TYR A 17 -4.83 6.27 -19.60
N SER A 18 -5.69 5.85 -20.52
CA SER A 18 -7.06 5.49 -20.16
C SER A 18 -7.12 4.18 -19.35
N PRO A 19 -8.16 3.95 -18.55
CA PRO A 19 -8.37 2.69 -17.82
C PRO A 19 -8.31 1.46 -18.73
N GLU A 20 -8.90 1.54 -19.94
CA GLU A 20 -8.89 0.46 -20.91
C GLU A 20 -7.47 0.15 -21.41
N TYR A 21 -6.66 1.19 -21.63
CA TYR A 21 -5.26 0.97 -22.03
C TYR A 21 -4.49 0.28 -20.89
N VAL A 22 -4.64 0.76 -19.65
CA VAL A 22 -4.00 0.15 -18.47
C VAL A 22 -4.45 -1.29 -18.33
N PHE A 23 -5.75 -1.55 -18.37
CA PHE A 23 -6.31 -2.89 -18.29
C PHE A 23 -5.77 -3.81 -19.39
N SER A 24 -5.76 -3.36 -20.64
CA SER A 24 -5.26 -4.14 -21.77
C SER A 24 -3.78 -4.55 -21.61
N ARG A 25 -2.99 -3.70 -20.93
CA ARG A 25 -1.58 -4.00 -20.64
C ARG A 25 -1.45 -5.04 -19.52
N LEU A 26 -2.25 -4.90 -18.46
CA LEU A 26 -2.30 -5.85 -17.35
C LEU A 26 -2.76 -7.22 -17.83
N ASP A 27 -3.89 -7.29 -18.54
CA ASP A 27 -4.48 -8.52 -19.10
C ASP A 27 -3.48 -9.27 -20.00
N ARG A 28 -2.85 -8.56 -20.92
CA ARG A 28 -1.83 -9.16 -21.83
C ARG A 28 -0.67 -9.78 -21.06
N ILE A 29 -0.17 -9.10 -20.03
CA ILE A 29 0.95 -9.62 -19.23
C ILE A 29 0.48 -10.80 -18.39
N ALA A 30 -0.68 -10.70 -17.74
CA ALA A 30 -1.24 -11.73 -16.89
C ALA A 30 -1.49 -13.03 -17.69
N ARG A 31 -2.17 -12.95 -18.84
CA ARG A 31 -2.39 -14.10 -19.74
C ARG A 31 -1.10 -14.74 -20.19
N ARG A 32 -0.14 -13.92 -20.62
CA ARG A 32 1.16 -14.44 -21.10
C ARG A 32 1.95 -15.17 -20.02
N ARG A 33 1.79 -14.77 -18.76
CA ARG A 33 2.54 -15.28 -17.61
C ARG A 33 1.76 -16.25 -16.74
N GLY A 34 0.46 -16.39 -16.96
CA GLY A 34 -0.43 -17.20 -16.10
C GLY A 34 -0.66 -16.59 -14.72
N TYR A 35 -0.67 -15.25 -14.60
CA TYR A 35 -0.90 -14.59 -13.32
C TYR A 35 -2.39 -14.45 -13.03
N ALA A 36 -2.80 -14.81 -11.81
CA ALA A 36 -4.15 -14.59 -11.27
C ALA A 36 -4.27 -13.24 -10.57
N TYR A 37 -3.15 -12.66 -10.12
CA TYR A 37 -3.10 -11.39 -9.41
C TYR A 37 -2.53 -10.31 -10.30
N ILE A 38 -3.22 -9.17 -10.34
CA ILE A 38 -2.77 -7.98 -11.08
C ILE A 38 -2.78 -6.77 -10.15
N ARG A 39 -1.90 -5.80 -10.40
CA ARG A 39 -1.84 -4.55 -9.63
C ARG A 39 -1.28 -3.39 -10.44
N VAL A 40 -1.61 -2.19 -10.02
CA VAL A 40 -0.94 -0.96 -10.44
C VAL A 40 0.01 -0.56 -9.31
N SER A 41 1.29 -0.43 -9.62
CA SER A 41 2.35 -0.20 -8.64
C SER A 41 2.92 1.22 -8.74
N GLY A 42 3.27 1.80 -7.59
CA GLY A 42 3.92 3.10 -7.46
C GLY A 42 2.99 4.25 -7.14
N ASN A 43 3.50 5.20 -6.38
CA ASN A 43 2.78 6.37 -5.85
C ASN A 43 1.50 6.00 -5.07
N GLU A 44 0.40 6.73 -5.31
CA GLU A 44 -0.87 6.52 -4.60
C GLU A 44 -2.03 6.44 -5.60
N PRO A 45 -2.54 5.22 -5.89
CA PRO A 45 -3.59 5.03 -6.88
C PRO A 45 -4.91 5.72 -6.53
N THR A 46 -5.23 5.85 -5.24
CA THR A 46 -6.51 6.41 -4.77
C THR A 46 -6.67 7.89 -5.06
N ILE A 47 -5.60 8.62 -5.43
CA ILE A 47 -5.69 10.02 -5.89
C ILE A 47 -6.52 10.12 -7.18
N GLY A 48 -6.39 9.16 -8.08
CA GLY A 48 -7.16 9.07 -9.33
C GLY A 48 -8.45 8.27 -9.14
N ARG A 49 -9.30 8.65 -8.18
CA ARG A 49 -10.48 7.88 -7.76
C ARG A 49 -11.36 7.39 -8.91
N GLU A 50 -11.82 8.29 -9.77
CA GLU A 50 -12.69 7.95 -10.91
C GLU A 50 -11.98 6.96 -11.84
N HIS A 51 -10.74 7.26 -12.20
CA HIS A 51 -9.93 6.42 -13.07
C HIS A 51 -9.66 5.02 -12.49
N LEU A 52 -9.45 4.94 -11.16
CA LEU A 52 -9.29 3.66 -10.48
C LEU A 52 -10.58 2.84 -10.51
N LEU A 53 -11.74 3.47 -10.24
CA LEU A 53 -13.03 2.78 -10.26
C LEU A 53 -13.38 2.28 -11.66
N GLU A 54 -13.14 3.05 -12.72
CA GLU A 54 -13.28 2.61 -14.11
C GLU A 54 -12.38 1.41 -14.44
N LEU A 55 -11.14 1.41 -13.93
CA LEU A 55 -10.24 0.26 -14.08
C LEU A 55 -10.78 -0.98 -13.36
N LEU A 56 -11.31 -0.83 -12.14
CA LEU A 56 -11.91 -1.93 -11.37
C LEU A 56 -13.15 -2.50 -12.06
N GLU A 57 -13.96 -1.68 -12.70
CA GLU A 57 -15.10 -2.12 -13.52
C GLU A 57 -14.67 -3.08 -14.64
N LEU A 58 -13.53 -2.79 -15.28
CA LEU A 58 -12.97 -3.68 -16.31
C LEU A 58 -12.44 -4.99 -15.71
N VAL A 59 -11.83 -4.92 -14.52
CA VAL A 59 -11.30 -6.11 -13.82
C VAL A 59 -12.44 -7.00 -13.33
N GLU A 60 -13.56 -6.43 -12.87
CA GLU A 60 -14.71 -7.19 -12.33
C GLU A 60 -15.24 -8.25 -13.29
N ASN A 61 -15.11 -8.02 -14.60
CA ASN A 61 -15.52 -8.96 -15.65
C ASN A 61 -14.46 -10.03 -15.97
N THR A 62 -13.49 -10.27 -15.07
CA THR A 62 -12.39 -11.23 -15.27
C THR A 62 -12.26 -12.15 -14.05
N ASP A 63 -11.36 -13.13 -14.14
CA ASP A 63 -10.98 -13.99 -13.02
C ASP A 63 -9.76 -13.47 -12.22
N TYR A 64 -9.26 -12.28 -12.55
CA TYR A 64 -8.14 -11.68 -11.82
C TYR A 64 -8.58 -11.15 -10.46
N THR A 65 -7.68 -11.23 -9.49
CA THR A 65 -7.76 -10.42 -8.26
C THR A 65 -6.89 -9.19 -8.44
N PHE A 66 -7.48 -8.01 -8.26
CA PHE A 66 -6.75 -6.74 -8.31
C PHE A 66 -6.28 -6.35 -6.91
N ILE A 67 -4.96 -6.27 -6.71
CA ILE A 67 -4.37 -5.80 -5.47
C ILE A 67 -4.25 -4.28 -5.52
N LEU A 68 -5.06 -3.59 -4.74
CA LEU A 68 -4.96 -2.14 -4.55
C LEU A 68 -4.00 -1.82 -3.41
N GLU A 69 -2.76 -1.43 -3.76
CA GLU A 69 -1.80 -0.93 -2.77
C GLU A 69 -2.01 0.56 -2.53
N THR A 70 -2.35 0.94 -1.31
CA THR A 70 -2.64 2.32 -0.94
C THR A 70 -2.07 2.69 0.42
N ASN A 71 -1.81 3.98 0.64
CA ASN A 71 -1.51 4.50 1.98
C ASN A 71 -2.75 4.61 2.87
N GLY A 72 -3.94 4.38 2.34
CA GLY A 72 -5.21 4.38 3.05
C GLY A 72 -5.80 5.75 3.40
N ILE A 73 -5.04 6.84 3.28
CA ILE A 73 -5.45 8.16 3.81
C ILE A 73 -6.78 8.63 3.22
N LEU A 74 -6.97 8.53 1.90
CA LEU A 74 -8.20 8.98 1.25
C LEU A 74 -9.41 8.09 1.60
N ILE A 75 -9.19 6.79 1.77
CA ILE A 75 -10.24 5.84 2.20
C ILE A 75 -10.63 6.09 3.67
N GLY A 76 -9.66 6.39 4.53
CA GLY A 76 -9.92 6.74 5.92
C GLY A 76 -10.59 8.11 6.10
N TYR A 77 -10.28 9.07 5.23
CA TYR A 77 -10.88 10.39 5.25
C TYR A 77 -12.33 10.39 4.75
N ASP A 78 -12.62 9.65 3.68
CA ASP A 78 -13.95 9.58 3.07
C ASP A 78 -14.41 8.11 2.97
N LYS A 79 -15.27 7.69 3.92
CA LYS A 79 -15.80 6.32 3.96
C LYS A 79 -16.61 5.94 2.71
N LYS A 80 -17.12 6.91 1.94
CA LYS A 80 -17.77 6.65 0.66
C LYS A 80 -16.83 6.01 -0.36
N TYR A 81 -15.51 6.16 -0.15
CA TYR A 81 -14.55 5.48 -1.01
C TYR A 81 -14.59 3.96 -0.77
N ALA A 82 -14.61 3.52 0.50
CA ALA A 82 -14.79 2.09 0.84
C ALA A 82 -16.12 1.54 0.32
N GLU A 83 -17.23 2.31 0.45
CA GLU A 83 -18.52 1.98 -0.13
C GLU A 83 -18.46 1.80 -1.66
N GLN A 84 -17.70 2.62 -2.37
CA GLN A 84 -17.52 2.45 -3.81
C GLN A 84 -16.69 1.23 -4.16
N LEU A 85 -15.61 0.95 -3.38
CA LEU A 85 -14.79 -0.23 -3.57
C LEU A 85 -15.55 -1.53 -3.31
N SER A 86 -16.51 -1.53 -2.38
CA SER A 86 -17.33 -2.72 -2.06
C SER A 86 -18.21 -3.22 -3.21
N ARG A 87 -18.36 -2.44 -4.27
CA ARG A 87 -19.08 -2.85 -5.49
C ARG A 87 -18.31 -3.84 -6.34
N TYR A 88 -17.00 -4.00 -6.08
CA TYR A 88 -16.09 -4.82 -6.87
C TYR A 88 -15.64 -6.04 -6.07
N SER A 89 -16.06 -7.21 -6.49
CA SER A 89 -15.74 -8.48 -5.81
C SER A 89 -14.30 -8.92 -6.04
N ARG A 90 -13.65 -8.36 -7.06
CA ARG A 90 -12.30 -8.73 -7.49
C ARG A 90 -11.20 -7.84 -6.90
N VAL A 91 -11.52 -6.91 -6.01
CA VAL A 91 -10.53 -6.05 -5.35
C VAL A 91 -10.13 -6.60 -4.00
N HIS A 92 -8.83 -6.54 -3.71
CA HIS A 92 -8.25 -6.75 -2.38
C HIS A 92 -7.36 -5.55 -2.04
N VAL A 93 -7.61 -4.91 -0.91
CA VAL A 93 -6.92 -3.67 -0.53
C VAL A 93 -5.79 -3.95 0.44
N ARG A 94 -4.57 -3.61 0.04
CA ARG A 94 -3.37 -3.67 0.88
C ARG A 94 -3.07 -2.28 1.41
N VAL A 95 -3.34 -2.04 2.69
CA VAL A 95 -3.12 -0.74 3.34
C VAL A 95 -1.70 -0.67 3.89
N SER A 96 -0.87 0.17 3.27
CA SER A 96 0.55 0.29 3.61
C SER A 96 0.78 1.30 4.74
N LEU A 97 0.93 0.79 5.96
CA LEU A 97 1.23 1.57 7.16
C LEU A 97 2.73 1.95 7.19
N LYS A 98 3.03 3.23 7.35
CA LYS A 98 4.42 3.72 7.40
C LYS A 98 4.86 3.99 8.83
N GLY A 99 5.36 2.93 9.49
CA GLY A 99 5.70 2.91 10.91
C GLY A 99 4.55 2.44 11.78
N THR A 100 4.79 2.39 13.08
CA THR A 100 3.85 1.88 14.09
C THR A 100 3.25 2.98 14.97
N THR A 101 3.71 4.22 14.78
CA THR A 101 3.25 5.39 15.57
C THR A 101 3.07 6.62 14.68
N PRO A 102 2.25 7.61 15.10
CA PRO A 102 2.12 8.89 14.40
C PRO A 102 3.46 9.60 14.16
N GLN A 103 4.39 9.51 15.11
CA GLN A 103 5.71 10.14 15.01
C GLN A 103 6.59 9.46 13.96
N GLU A 104 6.60 8.11 13.93
CA GLU A 104 7.30 7.35 12.89
C GLU A 104 6.70 7.62 11.51
N PHE A 105 5.37 7.64 11.41
CA PHE A 105 4.67 8.00 10.19
C PHE A 105 5.10 9.37 9.66
N ALA A 106 5.08 10.40 10.51
CA ALA A 106 5.50 11.75 10.12
C ALA A 106 6.97 11.81 9.69
N MET A 107 7.86 11.12 10.40
CA MET A 107 9.28 11.02 10.07
C MET A 107 9.51 10.35 8.71
N LEU A 108 8.78 9.28 8.40
CA LEU A 108 8.97 8.48 7.17
C LEU A 108 8.32 9.11 5.94
N THR A 109 7.20 9.83 6.13
CA THR A 109 6.38 10.34 5.02
C THR A 109 6.51 11.83 4.81
N GLY A 110 6.87 12.60 5.84
CA GLY A 110 6.81 14.05 5.86
C GLY A 110 5.39 14.60 6.02
N ALA A 111 4.39 13.76 6.23
CA ALA A 111 3.02 14.16 6.47
C ALA A 111 2.79 14.53 7.94
N LYS A 112 1.63 15.14 8.25
CA LYS A 112 1.23 15.44 9.62
C LYS A 112 1.00 14.15 10.41
N PRO A 113 1.44 14.05 11.69
CA PRO A 113 1.29 12.84 12.49
C PRO A 113 -0.15 12.33 12.60
N GLU A 114 -1.12 13.24 12.63
CA GLU A 114 -2.54 12.92 12.75
C GLU A 114 -3.08 12.11 11.57
N ALA A 115 -2.43 12.20 10.39
CA ALA A 115 -2.82 11.42 9.21
C ALA A 115 -2.55 9.92 9.37
N PHE A 116 -1.76 9.50 10.37
CA PHE A 116 -1.60 8.10 10.74
C PHE A 116 -2.94 7.46 11.13
N GLU A 117 -3.79 8.21 11.84
CA GLU A 117 -5.11 7.73 12.25
C GLU A 117 -6.02 7.42 11.05
N LEU A 118 -5.85 8.16 9.95
CA LEU A 118 -6.60 7.89 8.72
C LEU A 118 -6.22 6.55 8.08
N GLN A 119 -4.98 6.07 8.27
CA GLN A 119 -4.58 4.76 7.78
C GLN A 119 -5.32 3.63 8.53
N LEU A 120 -5.46 3.75 9.85
CA LEU A 120 -6.22 2.80 10.66
C LEU A 120 -7.72 2.90 10.38
N LYS A 121 -8.23 4.14 10.22
CA LYS A 121 -9.62 4.37 9.84
C LYS A 121 -9.96 3.82 8.45
N ALA A 122 -8.97 3.73 7.55
CA ALA A 122 -9.18 3.09 6.25
C ALA A 122 -9.47 1.59 6.40
N LEU A 123 -8.73 0.89 7.26
CA LEU A 123 -8.98 -0.53 7.55
C LEU A 123 -10.38 -0.75 8.15
N GLU A 124 -10.76 0.08 9.13
CA GLU A 124 -12.09 0.05 9.71
C GLU A 124 -13.19 0.29 8.64
N ASN A 125 -13.05 1.34 7.82
CA ASN A 125 -14.00 1.65 6.76
C ASN A 125 -14.11 0.50 5.72
N LEU A 126 -12.99 -0.12 5.36
CA LEU A 126 -12.97 -1.25 4.41
C LEU A 126 -13.71 -2.47 4.99
N LEU A 127 -13.46 -2.81 6.25
CA LEU A 127 -14.16 -3.90 6.95
C LEU A 127 -15.65 -3.62 7.10
N ASP A 128 -16.05 -2.39 7.47
CA ASP A 128 -17.45 -1.98 7.59
C ASP A 128 -18.25 -2.22 6.31
N TYR A 129 -17.60 -2.07 5.14
CA TYR A 129 -18.20 -2.30 3.83
C TYR A 129 -17.90 -3.68 3.23
N GLY A 130 -17.27 -4.58 3.99
CA GLY A 130 -16.95 -5.93 3.53
C GLY A 130 -15.94 -6.00 2.40
N VAL A 131 -15.05 -5.00 2.27
CA VAL A 131 -13.98 -5.00 1.27
C VAL A 131 -12.79 -5.81 1.80
N PRO A 132 -12.38 -6.90 1.12
CA PRO A 132 -11.21 -7.68 1.52
C PRO A 132 -9.96 -6.78 1.64
N SER A 133 -9.34 -6.77 2.81
CA SER A 133 -8.21 -5.87 3.06
C SER A 133 -7.30 -6.37 4.18
N HIS A 134 -6.01 -6.04 4.08
CA HIS A 134 -5.05 -6.32 5.15
C HIS A 134 -4.08 -5.15 5.35
N PRO A 135 -3.52 -4.98 6.56
CA PRO A 135 -2.45 -4.03 6.83
C PRO A 135 -1.08 -4.60 6.45
N ALA A 136 -0.24 -3.77 5.81
CA ALA A 136 1.16 -4.05 5.58
C ALA A 136 2.01 -2.96 6.26
N VAL A 137 2.81 -3.32 7.26
CA VAL A 137 3.50 -2.34 8.10
C VAL A 137 5.01 -2.30 7.87
N MET A 138 5.55 -1.10 7.61
CA MET A 138 6.99 -0.86 7.49
C MET A 138 7.63 -0.86 8.88
N LEU A 139 8.30 -1.95 9.26
CA LEU A 139 8.88 -2.17 10.58
C LEU A 139 10.35 -1.77 10.71
N SER A 140 11.05 -1.52 9.62
CA SER A 140 12.48 -1.22 9.65
C SER A 140 12.90 -0.09 10.59
N PHE A 141 11.98 0.78 10.97
CA PHE A 141 12.26 1.94 11.82
C PHE A 141 11.59 1.85 13.19
N SER A 142 10.70 0.89 13.36
CA SER A 142 9.86 0.75 14.55
C SER A 142 10.58 0.03 15.71
N SER A 143 10.06 0.21 16.90
CA SER A 143 10.46 -0.56 18.08
C SER A 143 9.52 -1.75 18.26
N ARG A 144 9.99 -2.79 18.97
CA ARG A 144 9.14 -3.92 19.35
C ARG A 144 7.88 -3.44 20.14
N ARG A 145 8.07 -2.50 21.06
CA ARG A 145 6.96 -1.92 21.82
C ARG A 145 5.94 -1.23 20.90
N GLY A 146 6.40 -0.43 19.91
CA GLY A 146 5.51 0.21 18.95
C GLY A 146 4.72 -0.80 18.10
N LEU A 147 5.35 -1.92 17.73
CA LEU A 147 4.66 -3.00 17.02
C LEU A 147 3.56 -3.63 17.91
N GLU A 148 3.86 -3.93 19.17
CA GLU A 148 2.83 -4.50 20.07
C GLU A 148 1.68 -3.52 20.32
N GLU A 149 1.95 -2.23 20.49
CA GLU A 149 0.93 -1.20 20.62
C GLU A 149 0.07 -1.09 19.33
N LEU A 150 0.67 -1.18 18.14
CA LEU A 150 -0.07 -1.20 16.88
C LEU A 150 -0.95 -2.46 16.77
N LYS A 151 -0.43 -3.64 17.12
CA LYS A 151 -1.19 -4.90 17.14
C LYS A 151 -2.42 -4.81 18.02
N LEU A 152 -2.32 -4.20 19.21
CA LEU A 152 -3.49 -3.98 20.07
C LEU A 152 -4.54 -3.11 19.40
N ARG A 153 -4.12 -2.03 18.72
CA ARG A 153 -5.03 -1.14 18.00
C ARG A 153 -5.71 -1.82 16.82
N LEU A 154 -4.97 -2.64 16.08
CA LEU A 154 -5.54 -3.44 14.98
C LEU A 154 -6.56 -4.46 15.51
N ALA A 155 -6.27 -5.11 16.65
CA ALA A 155 -7.18 -6.05 17.31
C ALA A 155 -8.47 -5.38 17.82
N GLU A 156 -8.42 -4.10 18.23
CA GLU A 156 -9.59 -3.32 18.61
C GLU A 156 -10.51 -3.03 17.41
N ILE A 157 -9.96 -2.95 16.19
CA ILE A 157 -10.75 -2.80 14.97
C ILE A 157 -11.33 -4.17 14.57
N ASP A 158 -10.47 -5.16 14.32
CA ASP A 158 -10.85 -6.55 14.09
C ASP A 158 -9.64 -7.47 14.24
N LYS A 159 -9.85 -8.67 14.81
CA LYS A 159 -8.79 -9.65 15.01
C LYS A 159 -8.20 -10.19 13.71
N ILE A 160 -8.99 -10.23 12.64
CA ILE A 160 -8.52 -10.66 11.32
C ILE A 160 -7.32 -9.82 10.84
N LEU A 161 -7.25 -8.54 11.20
CA LEU A 161 -6.14 -7.66 10.84
C LEU A 161 -4.80 -8.07 11.48
N LEU A 162 -4.83 -8.87 12.56
CA LEU A 162 -3.62 -9.46 13.15
C LEU A 162 -3.17 -10.70 12.40
N GLU A 163 -4.11 -11.52 11.96
CA GLU A 163 -3.84 -12.78 11.26
C GLU A 163 -3.27 -12.50 9.87
N GLU A 164 -3.70 -11.41 9.24
CA GLU A 164 -3.29 -10.99 7.92
C GLU A 164 -2.26 -9.84 7.93
N LEU A 165 -1.66 -9.54 9.09
CA LEU A 165 -0.65 -8.49 9.20
C LEU A 165 0.62 -8.83 8.43
N GLU A 166 0.91 -8.09 7.36
CA GLU A 166 2.13 -8.22 6.59
C GLU A 166 3.24 -7.32 7.16
N GLU A 167 4.40 -7.89 7.44
CA GLU A 167 5.58 -7.16 7.90
C GLU A 167 6.46 -6.76 6.72
N GLU A 168 6.70 -5.45 6.55
CA GLU A 168 7.59 -4.92 5.52
C GLU A 168 8.94 -4.48 6.11
N TYR A 169 10.00 -4.75 5.34
CA TYR A 169 11.36 -4.32 5.68
C TYR A 169 12.04 -3.62 4.51
N VAL A 170 12.96 -2.70 4.84
CA VAL A 170 13.74 -1.98 3.84
C VAL A 170 14.81 -2.90 3.25
N PHE A 171 14.83 -3.00 1.92
CA PHE A 171 15.93 -3.57 1.17
C PHE A 171 16.92 -2.47 0.74
N LEU A 172 18.18 -2.64 1.10
CA LEU A 172 19.25 -1.65 0.94
C LEU A 172 19.81 -1.62 -0.49
N TYR A 173 18.92 -1.44 -1.49
CA TYR A 173 19.36 -1.12 -2.83
C TYR A 173 20.16 0.19 -2.87
N PRO A 174 21.15 0.36 -3.79
CA PRO A 174 22.00 1.53 -3.82
C PRO A 174 21.26 2.87 -3.84
N HIS A 175 20.13 2.95 -4.54
CA HIS A 175 19.31 4.16 -4.58
C HIS A 175 18.56 4.41 -3.26
N VAL A 176 18.11 3.36 -2.56
CA VAL A 176 17.47 3.45 -1.24
C VAL A 176 18.47 3.96 -0.20
N VAL A 177 19.69 3.40 -0.18
CA VAL A 177 20.78 3.86 0.70
C VAL A 177 21.06 5.34 0.51
N ARG A 178 21.13 5.82 -0.74
CA ARG A 178 21.32 7.26 -1.02
C ARG A 178 20.18 8.12 -0.48
N GLN A 179 18.92 7.67 -0.63
CA GLN A 179 17.76 8.39 -0.11
C GLN A 179 17.74 8.44 1.42
N LEU A 180 18.00 7.34 2.08
CA LEU A 180 18.08 7.27 3.54
C LEU A 180 19.18 8.21 4.09
N ARG A 181 20.36 8.21 3.47
CA ARG A 181 21.46 9.14 3.83
C ARG A 181 21.05 10.60 3.63
N LYS A 182 20.42 10.92 2.50
CA LYS A 182 19.95 12.29 2.21
C LYS A 182 18.89 12.76 3.22
N ALA A 183 18.02 11.85 3.67
CA ALA A 183 16.99 12.14 4.67
C ALA A 183 17.52 12.14 6.11
N GLY A 184 18.77 11.70 6.36
CA GLY A 184 19.31 11.53 7.72
C GLY A 184 18.63 10.41 8.51
N ILE A 185 17.94 9.48 7.85
CA ILE A 185 17.17 8.41 8.46
C ILE A 185 17.96 7.11 8.39
N ARG A 186 17.98 6.37 9.51
CA ARG A 186 18.66 5.05 9.60
C ARG A 186 17.64 3.99 10.03
N PRO A 187 17.48 2.89 9.29
CA PRO A 187 16.68 1.76 9.73
C PRO A 187 17.33 1.05 10.92
N LYS A 188 16.53 0.54 11.84
CA LYS A 188 16.95 -0.34 12.94
C LYS A 188 17.22 -1.76 12.43
N LEU A 189 16.40 -2.19 11.46
CA LEU A 189 16.52 -3.48 10.77
C LEU A 189 16.33 -3.25 9.26
N ALA A 190 17.25 -3.79 8.46
CA ALA A 190 17.14 -3.75 7.01
C ALA A 190 17.96 -4.90 6.41
N TYR A 191 17.59 -5.33 5.22
CA TYR A 191 18.25 -6.42 4.52
C TYR A 191 18.95 -5.93 3.26
N THR A 192 20.01 -6.62 2.84
CA THR A 192 20.61 -6.37 1.54
C THR A 192 19.93 -7.27 0.48
N PRO A 193 19.89 -6.85 -0.79
CA PRO A 193 19.26 -7.65 -1.85
C PRO A 193 19.86 -9.07 -1.99
N ASP A 194 21.12 -9.26 -1.56
CA ASP A 194 21.86 -10.53 -1.65
C ASP A 194 21.70 -11.41 -0.39
N ASN A 195 20.99 -10.92 0.63
CA ASN A 195 20.80 -11.63 1.89
C ASN A 195 19.40 -11.33 2.44
N ILE A 196 18.39 -11.86 1.75
CA ILE A 196 16.99 -11.77 2.15
C ILE A 196 16.66 -13.07 2.89
N PRO A 197 16.09 -13.02 4.12
CA PRO A 197 15.60 -14.19 4.83
C PRO A 197 14.55 -14.93 4.00
N GLU A 198 14.56 -16.26 4.03
CA GLU A 198 13.64 -17.10 3.23
C GLU A 198 12.16 -16.82 3.57
N GLU A 199 11.87 -16.50 4.82
CA GLU A 199 10.53 -16.15 5.31
C GLU A 199 10.00 -14.82 4.79
N LEU A 200 10.81 -14.02 4.08
CA LEU A 200 10.44 -12.72 3.49
C LEU A 200 10.39 -12.75 1.95
N VAL A 201 10.46 -13.93 1.33
CA VAL A 201 10.48 -14.12 -0.13
C VAL A 201 9.15 -14.66 -0.64
#